data_ea0295880e8c91ecbb82f5f0bf9ebf24
#
_entry.id   ea0295880e8c91ecbb82f5f0bf9ebf24
#
_cell.length_a   1.000
_cell.length_b   1.000
_cell.length_c   1.000
_cell.angle_alpha   90.00
_cell.angle_beta   90.00
_cell.angle_gamma   90.00
#
_symmetry.space_group_name_H-M   'P 1'
#
loop_
_entity.id
_entity.type
_entity.pdbx_description
1 polymer ?
#
loop_
_entity_poly.entity_id
_entity_poly.type
_entity_poly.pdbx_seq_one_letter_code
_entity_poly.pdbx_strand_id
1 'polypeptide(L)'
;VFGTTARRTPHSQNLEAFGIEAVELQLNNASFDVFISKLNPAVVLFDRFMTEEQFGWRVAKYCPNALRILDTEDLHFLRKARAKNLDSKMYFSKAFLKSDIASREIASIYRCDLSLIISEVELDILTQEVGIPLNLLIYIPFIFEFSKHEKSLAHQASFEARNDFVFIGNFLHRPNLQAVTHLKTHIWPLIHKKLAEAKLYIYGAYAKSEHFSLQNESQNFFISGRTDDLGLVLKSHRMLLAPLQFGAGLKGKVVEAMRHGIPCGLSGIAAEGVFGRHSSNGFVEDEVLSFAAKAVKLYSNKGDWQKAQTNGFK
;
A
#
# COMPACT_ATOMS: atom_id res chain seq x y z
N VAL A 1 0.72 -23.97 6.92
CA VAL A 1 1.69 -23.52 7.94
C VAL A 1 2.19 -22.12 7.55
N PHE A 2 2.34 -21.24 8.54
CA PHE A 2 2.92 -19.91 8.38
C PHE A 2 4.23 -19.84 9.16
N GLY A 3 5.36 -19.75 8.45
CA GLY A 3 6.69 -19.63 9.02
C GLY A 3 7.14 -18.17 9.10
N THR A 4 7.62 -17.70 10.25
CA THR A 4 8.12 -16.32 10.42
C THR A 4 9.31 -16.26 11.35
N THR A 5 10.22 -15.31 11.10
CA THR A 5 11.31 -14.96 12.02
C THR A 5 10.92 -13.85 13.00
N ALA A 6 9.76 -13.24 12.81
CA ALA A 6 9.23 -12.19 13.68
C ALA A 6 8.55 -12.80 14.92
N ARG A 7 8.79 -12.21 16.09
CA ARG A 7 8.08 -12.56 17.31
C ARG A 7 6.63 -12.10 17.26
N ARG A 8 5.74 -12.86 17.89
CA ARG A 8 4.35 -12.44 18.08
C ARG A 8 4.27 -11.19 18.94
N THR A 9 3.35 -10.32 18.59
CA THR A 9 3.01 -9.11 19.34
C THR A 9 1.53 -9.15 19.72
N PRO A 10 1.04 -8.30 20.64
CA PRO A 10 -0.39 -8.17 20.93
C PRO A 10 -1.27 -7.83 19.71
N HIS A 11 -0.64 -7.37 18.63
CA HIS A 11 -1.30 -7.00 17.38
C HIS A 11 -1.16 -8.05 16.28
N SER A 12 -0.48 -9.16 16.55
CA SER A 12 -0.37 -10.27 15.59
C SER A 12 -1.72 -10.93 15.40
N GLN A 13 -2.05 -11.24 14.13
CA GLN A 13 -3.25 -11.97 13.79
C GLN A 13 -3.23 -13.36 14.47
N ASN A 14 -4.35 -13.77 15.03
CA ASN A 14 -4.52 -15.13 15.55
C ASN A 14 -4.74 -16.09 14.37
N LEU A 15 -3.66 -16.66 13.84
CA LEU A 15 -3.67 -17.55 12.69
C LEU A 15 -4.31 -18.92 13.02
N GLU A 16 -4.18 -19.36 14.26
CA GLU A 16 -4.77 -20.62 14.74
C GLU A 16 -6.30 -20.60 14.64
N ALA A 17 -6.94 -19.43 14.81
CA ALA A 17 -8.39 -19.28 14.61
C ALA A 17 -8.84 -19.56 13.17
N PHE A 18 -7.90 -19.51 12.21
CA PHE A 18 -8.12 -19.85 10.80
C PHE A 18 -7.59 -21.26 10.44
N GLY A 19 -7.22 -22.06 11.44
CA GLY A 19 -6.63 -23.39 11.22
C GLY A 19 -5.21 -23.34 10.64
N ILE A 20 -4.49 -22.22 10.77
CA ILE A 20 -3.13 -22.04 10.25
C ILE A 20 -2.15 -22.20 11.40
N GLU A 21 -1.30 -23.22 11.33
CA GLU A 21 -0.19 -23.39 12.26
C GLU A 21 0.87 -22.29 12.02
N ALA A 22 1.26 -21.59 13.09
CA ALA A 22 2.31 -20.58 13.05
C ALA A 22 3.61 -21.10 13.69
N VAL A 23 4.71 -21.05 12.96
CA VAL A 23 6.03 -21.58 13.38
C VAL A 23 7.06 -20.44 13.39
N GLU A 24 7.77 -20.29 14.53
CA GLU A 24 8.90 -19.38 14.60
C GLU A 24 10.14 -20.02 13.95
N LEU A 25 10.68 -19.33 12.94
CA LEU A 25 11.85 -19.77 12.18
C LEU A 25 13.11 -19.06 12.65
N GLN A 26 14.23 -19.75 12.60
CA GLN A 26 15.54 -19.17 12.89
C GLN A 26 16.35 -18.98 11.61
N LEU A 27 16.86 -17.75 11.44
CA LEU A 27 17.75 -17.43 10.32
C LEU A 27 19.09 -18.20 10.44
N ASN A 28 19.60 -18.65 9.29
CA ASN A 28 20.90 -19.34 9.17
C ASN A 28 21.05 -20.53 10.12
N ASN A 29 19.96 -21.20 10.46
CA ASN A 29 19.95 -22.34 11.38
C ASN A 29 19.49 -23.63 10.68
N ALA A 30 20.15 -24.74 10.98
CA ALA A 30 19.80 -26.05 10.42
C ALA A 30 18.42 -26.59 10.89
N SER A 31 17.83 -26.00 11.93
CA SER A 31 16.45 -26.34 12.35
C SER A 31 15.44 -26.14 11.25
N PHE A 32 15.64 -25.17 10.36
CA PHE A 32 14.78 -24.98 9.19
C PHE A 32 14.88 -26.15 8.21
N ASP A 33 16.06 -26.72 8.02
CA ASP A 33 16.26 -27.85 7.10
C ASP A 33 15.48 -29.08 7.57
N VAL A 34 15.52 -29.36 8.88
CA VAL A 34 14.74 -30.43 9.50
C VAL A 34 13.24 -30.17 9.41
N PHE A 35 12.84 -28.94 9.71
CA PHE A 35 11.44 -28.52 9.66
C PHE A 35 10.87 -28.68 8.24
N ILE A 36 11.52 -28.10 7.22
CA ILE A 36 11.01 -28.12 5.85
C ILE A 36 11.01 -29.51 5.23
N SER A 37 12.02 -30.34 5.55
CA SER A 37 12.07 -31.73 5.12
C SER A 37 10.93 -32.55 5.71
N LYS A 38 10.61 -32.36 7.00
CA LYS A 38 9.51 -33.05 7.67
C LYS A 38 8.14 -32.59 7.15
N LEU A 39 8.00 -31.28 6.92
CA LEU A 39 6.77 -30.68 6.38
C LEU A 39 6.49 -31.14 4.95
N ASN A 40 7.55 -31.27 4.13
CA ASN A 40 7.53 -31.68 2.73
C ASN A 40 6.36 -31.03 1.93
N PRO A 41 6.30 -29.69 1.86
CA PRO A 41 5.19 -28.99 1.27
C PRO A 41 5.16 -29.14 -0.26
N ALA A 42 3.96 -29.16 -0.84
CA ALA A 42 3.80 -29.09 -2.31
C ALA A 42 4.04 -27.69 -2.87
N VAL A 43 3.79 -26.65 -2.06
CA VAL A 43 3.95 -25.23 -2.45
C VAL A 43 4.59 -24.47 -1.30
N VAL A 44 5.55 -23.59 -1.64
CA VAL A 44 6.15 -22.63 -0.70
C VAL A 44 6.02 -21.24 -1.28
N LEU A 45 5.37 -20.35 -0.52
CA LEU A 45 5.24 -18.94 -0.84
C LEU A 45 6.24 -18.12 0.01
N PHE A 46 7.07 -17.32 -0.63
CA PHE A 46 8.00 -16.41 0.02
C PHE A 46 7.44 -14.98 0.01
N ASP A 47 7.21 -14.42 1.19
CA ASP A 47 6.87 -13.00 1.36
C ASP A 47 8.11 -12.15 1.11
N ARG A 48 8.18 -11.53 -0.05
CA ARG A 48 9.27 -10.68 -0.55
C ARG A 48 10.60 -11.41 -0.84
N PHE A 49 11.38 -10.83 -1.74
CA PHE A 49 12.65 -11.40 -2.19
C PHE A 49 13.64 -11.70 -1.04
N MET A 50 13.61 -10.91 0.04
CA MET A 50 14.51 -11.14 1.18
C MET A 50 14.22 -12.46 1.89
N THR A 51 12.98 -12.88 1.96
CA THR A 51 12.60 -14.18 2.53
C THR A 51 13.02 -15.32 1.60
N GLU A 52 12.87 -15.14 0.30
CA GLU A 52 13.35 -16.11 -0.69
C GLU A 52 14.87 -16.28 -0.58
N GLU A 53 15.65 -15.20 -0.50
CA GLU A 53 17.10 -15.26 -0.33
C GLU A 53 17.54 -16.02 0.93
N GLN A 54 16.78 -15.89 2.01
CA GLN A 54 17.09 -16.53 3.28
C GLN A 54 16.77 -18.02 3.29
N PHE A 55 15.68 -18.42 2.66
CA PHE A 55 15.12 -19.77 2.79
C PHE A 55 15.00 -20.53 1.46
N GLY A 56 14.92 -19.84 0.32
CA GLY A 56 14.62 -20.45 -0.99
C GLY A 56 15.61 -21.55 -1.41
N TRP A 57 16.90 -21.32 -1.23
CA TRP A 57 17.94 -22.30 -1.54
C TRP A 57 17.84 -23.58 -0.67
N ARG A 58 17.36 -23.44 0.58
CA ARG A 58 17.11 -24.58 1.49
C ARG A 58 15.89 -25.38 1.04
N VAL A 59 14.81 -24.67 0.65
CA VAL A 59 13.62 -25.29 0.06
C VAL A 59 14.00 -26.05 -1.21
N ALA A 60 14.76 -25.43 -2.13
CA ALA A 60 15.22 -26.11 -3.35
C ALA A 60 16.05 -27.37 -3.07
N LYS A 61 16.85 -27.36 -2.00
CA LYS A 61 17.70 -28.51 -1.62
C LYS A 61 16.91 -29.64 -0.96
N TYR A 62 16.00 -29.31 -0.03
CA TYR A 62 15.34 -30.31 0.82
C TYR A 62 13.93 -30.70 0.34
N CYS A 63 13.30 -29.86 -0.50
CA CYS A 63 11.99 -30.11 -1.10
C CYS A 63 12.03 -29.76 -2.60
N PRO A 64 12.83 -30.49 -3.41
CA PRO A 64 13.10 -30.14 -4.82
C PRO A 64 11.84 -30.15 -5.70
N ASN A 65 10.79 -30.86 -5.28
CA ASN A 65 9.51 -30.94 -6.01
C ASN A 65 8.48 -29.88 -5.56
N ALA A 66 8.79 -29.06 -4.56
CA ALA A 66 7.91 -28.01 -4.12
C ALA A 66 7.87 -26.85 -5.13
N LEU A 67 6.68 -26.42 -5.51
CA LEU A 67 6.49 -25.19 -6.28
C LEU A 67 6.88 -23.99 -5.41
N ARG A 68 7.85 -23.19 -5.89
CA ARG A 68 8.34 -21.99 -5.21
C ARG A 68 7.70 -20.75 -5.81
N ILE A 69 6.96 -20.04 -5.01
CA ILE A 69 6.24 -18.82 -5.41
C ILE A 69 6.84 -17.64 -4.65
N LEU A 70 7.18 -16.58 -5.35
CA LEU A 70 7.56 -15.30 -4.75
C LEU A 70 6.37 -14.36 -4.74
N ASP A 71 5.97 -13.88 -3.57
CA ASP A 71 5.10 -12.72 -3.45
C ASP A 71 5.98 -11.47 -3.36
N THR A 72 5.94 -10.63 -4.39
CA THR A 72 6.81 -9.45 -4.44
C THR A 72 6.33 -8.34 -3.52
N GLU A 73 5.03 -8.30 -3.19
CA GLU A 73 4.36 -7.20 -2.49
C GLU A 73 4.41 -5.89 -3.29
N ASP A 74 5.61 -5.37 -3.52
CA ASP A 74 5.95 -4.28 -4.43
C ASP A 74 7.39 -4.44 -4.92
N LEU A 75 7.78 -3.75 -5.97
CA LEU A 75 9.17 -3.73 -6.43
C LEU A 75 10.02 -2.83 -5.52
N HIS A 76 10.75 -3.45 -4.60
CA HIS A 76 11.59 -2.76 -3.61
C HIS A 76 12.67 -1.90 -4.26
N PHE A 77 13.28 -2.38 -5.37
CA PHE A 77 14.27 -1.58 -6.08
C PHE A 77 13.66 -0.29 -6.64
N LEU A 78 12.43 -0.38 -7.19
CA LEU A 78 11.70 0.75 -7.74
C LEU A 78 11.38 1.78 -6.66
N ARG A 79 10.82 1.33 -5.53
CA ARG A 79 10.52 2.19 -4.38
C ARG A 79 11.77 2.88 -3.85
N LYS A 80 12.89 2.16 -3.69
CA LYS A 80 14.15 2.74 -3.21
C LYS A 80 14.78 3.71 -4.20
N ALA A 81 14.70 3.42 -5.49
CA ALA A 81 15.23 4.30 -6.51
C ALA A 81 14.41 5.61 -6.59
N ARG A 82 13.07 5.53 -6.54
CA ARG A 82 12.20 6.70 -6.48
C ARG A 82 12.45 7.55 -5.23
N ALA A 83 12.68 6.91 -4.07
CA ALA A 83 13.03 7.61 -2.84
C ALA A 83 14.33 8.42 -2.91
N LYS A 84 15.29 8.01 -3.75
CA LYS A 84 16.55 8.73 -3.97
C LYS A 84 16.45 9.85 -5.02
N ASN A 85 15.40 9.82 -5.84
CA ASN A 85 15.24 10.71 -6.99
C ASN A 85 13.93 11.54 -6.89
N LEU A 86 13.58 12.01 -5.71
CA LEU A 86 12.33 12.73 -5.45
C LEU A 86 12.16 13.97 -6.34
N ASP A 87 13.24 14.72 -6.56
CA ASP A 87 13.20 15.97 -7.31
C ASP A 87 12.98 15.76 -8.82
N SER A 88 13.31 14.58 -9.34
CA SER A 88 13.18 14.29 -10.78
C SER A 88 11.78 13.88 -11.22
N LYS A 89 10.85 13.60 -10.28
CA LYS A 89 9.51 13.03 -10.54
C LYS A 89 9.54 11.85 -11.53
N MET A 90 10.62 11.08 -11.51
CA MET A 90 10.88 10.02 -12.48
C MET A 90 10.15 8.74 -12.05
N TYR A 91 9.17 8.30 -12.83
CA TYR A 91 8.43 7.08 -12.55
C TYR A 91 9.28 5.82 -12.72
N PHE A 92 10.10 5.76 -13.79
CA PHE A 92 11.06 4.68 -14.04
C PHE A 92 12.28 5.19 -14.82
N SER A 93 13.43 4.54 -14.61
CA SER A 93 14.64 4.71 -15.42
C SER A 93 15.44 3.41 -15.42
N LYS A 94 16.04 3.06 -16.54
CA LYS A 94 16.98 1.93 -16.65
C LYS A 94 18.16 2.02 -15.66
N ALA A 95 18.51 3.22 -15.22
CA ALA A 95 19.51 3.41 -14.16
C ALA A 95 19.11 2.76 -12.83
N PHE A 96 17.81 2.60 -12.55
CA PHE A 96 17.32 1.96 -11.33
C PHE A 96 17.73 0.48 -11.27
N LEU A 97 17.89 -0.18 -12.41
CA LEU A 97 18.28 -1.58 -12.52
C LEU A 97 19.75 -1.83 -12.15
N LYS A 98 20.57 -0.77 -12.08
CA LYS A 98 22.01 -0.89 -11.72
C LYS A 98 22.26 -1.04 -10.21
N SER A 99 21.21 -1.04 -9.39
CA SER A 99 21.36 -1.17 -7.93
C SER A 99 21.46 -2.63 -7.50
N ASP A 100 22.24 -2.90 -6.45
CA ASP A 100 22.33 -4.24 -5.85
C ASP A 100 20.97 -4.82 -5.49
N ILE A 101 20.05 -3.95 -5.03
CA ILE A 101 18.72 -4.42 -4.66
C ILE A 101 17.92 -4.88 -5.88
N ALA A 102 18.07 -4.21 -7.04
CA ALA A 102 17.43 -4.65 -8.27
C ALA A 102 17.98 -6.01 -8.71
N SER A 103 19.31 -6.19 -8.68
CA SER A 103 19.94 -7.46 -9.02
C SER A 103 19.46 -8.61 -8.13
N ARG A 104 19.33 -8.38 -6.83
CA ARG A 104 18.86 -9.38 -5.86
C ARG A 104 17.38 -9.72 -6.06
N GLU A 105 16.52 -8.71 -6.21
CA GLU A 105 15.09 -8.89 -6.40
C GLU A 105 14.78 -9.61 -7.72
N ILE A 106 15.42 -9.19 -8.81
CA ILE A 106 15.31 -9.87 -10.11
C ILE A 106 15.83 -11.32 -10.04
N ALA A 107 16.94 -11.55 -9.35
CA ALA A 107 17.46 -12.90 -9.16
C ALA A 107 16.50 -13.79 -8.36
N SER A 108 15.79 -13.25 -7.38
CA SER A 108 14.75 -14.00 -6.64
C SER A 108 13.58 -14.40 -7.54
N ILE A 109 13.15 -13.53 -8.45
CA ILE A 109 12.14 -13.86 -9.44
C ILE A 109 12.57 -15.05 -10.29
N TYR A 110 13.83 -15.06 -10.78
CA TYR A 110 14.36 -16.16 -11.58
C TYR A 110 14.63 -17.46 -10.80
N ARG A 111 14.78 -17.41 -9.48
CA ARG A 111 14.94 -18.61 -8.63
C ARG A 111 13.60 -19.26 -8.25
N CYS A 112 12.50 -18.55 -8.39
CA CYS A 112 11.16 -19.07 -8.17
C CYS A 112 10.52 -19.56 -9.47
N ASP A 113 9.57 -20.48 -9.33
CA ASP A 113 8.82 -21.02 -10.46
C ASP A 113 7.76 -20.02 -10.95
N LEU A 114 7.23 -19.20 -10.01
CA LEU A 114 6.26 -18.13 -10.27
C LEU A 114 6.50 -16.95 -9.34
N SER A 115 6.14 -15.74 -9.79
CA SER A 115 6.12 -14.53 -8.95
C SER A 115 4.77 -13.82 -9.07
N LEU A 116 4.20 -13.43 -7.93
CA LEU A 116 2.94 -12.72 -7.85
C LEU A 116 3.21 -11.22 -7.94
N ILE A 117 2.55 -10.54 -8.87
CA ILE A 117 2.71 -9.11 -9.13
C ILE A 117 1.37 -8.43 -8.90
N ILE A 118 1.34 -7.47 -7.98
CA ILE A 118 0.11 -6.80 -7.58
C ILE A 118 -0.28 -5.62 -8.48
N SER A 119 0.66 -5.08 -9.25
CA SER A 119 0.50 -3.86 -10.05
C SER A 119 0.73 -4.13 -11.53
N GLU A 120 -0.21 -3.75 -12.39
CA GLU A 120 -0.02 -3.79 -13.86
C GLU A 120 1.20 -2.97 -14.30
N VAL A 121 1.45 -1.82 -13.67
CA VAL A 121 2.63 -0.98 -13.96
C VAL A 121 3.93 -1.71 -13.63
N GLU A 122 3.97 -2.44 -12.54
CA GLU A 122 5.14 -3.24 -12.17
C GLU A 122 5.31 -4.46 -13.08
N LEU A 123 4.21 -5.08 -13.49
CA LEU A 123 4.22 -6.16 -14.49
C LEU A 123 4.81 -5.65 -15.82
N ASP A 124 4.41 -4.46 -16.28
CA ASP A 124 4.94 -3.84 -17.48
C ASP A 124 6.44 -3.51 -17.34
N ILE A 125 6.87 -2.98 -16.20
CA ILE A 125 8.30 -2.72 -15.93
C ILE A 125 9.09 -4.04 -15.98
N LEU A 126 8.62 -5.09 -15.33
CA LEU A 126 9.31 -6.38 -15.31
C LEU A 126 9.40 -7.02 -16.69
N THR A 127 8.34 -6.94 -17.50
CA THR A 127 8.30 -7.56 -18.83
C THR A 127 9.00 -6.72 -19.89
N GLN A 128 8.72 -5.41 -19.94
CA GLN A 128 9.18 -4.54 -21.03
C GLN A 128 10.57 -3.95 -20.79
N GLU A 129 10.89 -3.60 -19.54
CA GLU A 129 12.13 -2.89 -19.22
C GLU A 129 13.22 -3.83 -18.67
N VAL A 130 12.82 -4.84 -17.88
CA VAL A 130 13.75 -5.85 -17.33
C VAL A 130 13.87 -7.05 -18.26
N GLY A 131 12.81 -7.41 -19.00
CA GLY A 131 12.80 -8.54 -19.93
C GLY A 131 12.51 -9.88 -19.24
N ILE A 132 11.80 -9.89 -18.11
CA ILE A 132 11.39 -11.13 -17.46
C ILE A 132 10.29 -11.81 -18.28
N PRO A 133 10.43 -13.12 -18.58
CA PRO A 133 9.41 -13.88 -19.31
C PRO A 133 8.06 -13.87 -18.57
N LEU A 134 6.98 -13.59 -19.30
CA LEU A 134 5.64 -13.48 -18.72
C LEU A 134 5.17 -14.77 -18.03
N ASN A 135 5.66 -15.94 -18.47
CA ASN A 135 5.32 -17.23 -17.84
C ASN A 135 5.88 -17.40 -16.43
N LEU A 136 6.78 -16.54 -15.96
CA LEU A 136 7.26 -16.49 -14.57
C LEU A 136 6.44 -15.52 -13.70
N LEU A 137 5.51 -14.77 -14.28
CA LEU A 137 4.78 -13.70 -13.60
C LEU A 137 3.28 -13.95 -13.63
N ILE A 138 2.61 -13.74 -12.51
CA ILE A 138 1.16 -13.78 -12.40
C ILE A 138 0.67 -12.46 -11.82
N TYR A 139 -0.20 -11.77 -12.54
CA TYR A 139 -0.86 -10.59 -12.03
C TYR A 139 -1.99 -10.98 -11.07
N ILE A 140 -1.88 -10.58 -9.81
CA ILE A 140 -2.90 -10.78 -8.79
C ILE A 140 -3.12 -9.45 -8.05
N PRO A 141 -4.15 -8.68 -8.43
CA PRO A 141 -4.49 -7.44 -7.71
C PRO A 141 -5.11 -7.74 -6.35
N PHE A 142 -5.38 -6.70 -5.55
CA PHE A 142 -6.20 -6.84 -4.35
C PHE A 142 -7.56 -7.45 -4.69
N ILE A 143 -7.91 -8.53 -3.98
CA ILE A 143 -9.20 -9.23 -4.12
C ILE A 143 -10.00 -8.98 -2.85
N PHE A 144 -11.22 -8.45 -3.00
CA PHE A 144 -12.13 -8.19 -1.89
C PHE A 144 -13.43 -8.96 -2.08
N GLU A 145 -13.87 -9.60 -1.01
CA GLU A 145 -15.26 -10.02 -0.91
C GLU A 145 -16.12 -8.80 -0.55
N PHE A 146 -17.06 -8.49 -1.42
CA PHE A 146 -18.10 -7.53 -1.11
C PHE A 146 -19.37 -8.27 -0.72
N SER A 147 -19.88 -7.99 0.46
CA SER A 147 -21.25 -8.37 0.78
C SER A 147 -22.23 -7.67 -0.17
N LYS A 148 -23.42 -8.25 -0.38
CA LYS A 148 -24.47 -7.59 -1.20
C LYS A 148 -24.80 -6.18 -0.69
N HIS A 149 -24.64 -5.95 0.61
CA HIS A 149 -24.89 -4.65 1.26
C HIS A 149 -23.78 -3.64 0.98
N GLU A 150 -22.51 -4.05 0.94
CA GLU A 150 -21.38 -3.16 0.69
C GLU A 150 -21.34 -2.64 -0.75
N LYS A 151 -21.87 -3.39 -1.72
CA LYS A 151 -21.98 -2.97 -3.13
C LYS A 151 -23.07 -1.91 -3.38
N SER A 152 -23.97 -1.69 -2.44
CA SER A 152 -25.08 -0.75 -2.61
C SER A 152 -24.70 0.66 -2.15
N LEU A 153 -24.71 1.62 -3.05
CA LEU A 153 -24.56 3.04 -2.72
C LEU A 153 -25.58 3.52 -1.66
N ALA A 154 -26.75 2.88 -1.58
CA ALA A 154 -27.76 3.20 -0.59
C ALA A 154 -27.32 2.94 0.87
N HIS A 155 -26.34 2.07 1.08
CA HIS A 155 -25.78 1.77 2.40
C HIS A 155 -24.50 2.55 2.72
N GLN A 156 -24.03 3.38 1.79
CA GLN A 156 -22.88 4.23 2.01
C GLN A 156 -23.30 5.55 2.67
N ALA A 157 -22.45 6.05 3.55
CA ALA A 157 -22.70 7.34 4.17
C ALA A 157 -22.78 8.45 3.11
N SER A 158 -23.78 9.31 3.23
CA SER A 158 -24.03 10.41 2.31
C SER A 158 -22.97 11.53 2.46
N PHE A 159 -23.00 12.47 1.53
CA PHE A 159 -22.14 13.66 1.60
C PHE A 159 -22.32 14.42 2.90
N GLU A 160 -23.59 14.57 3.37
CA GLU A 160 -23.94 15.30 4.59
C GLU A 160 -23.51 14.59 5.87
N ALA A 161 -23.46 13.26 5.83
CA ALA A 161 -23.07 12.44 6.98
C ALA A 161 -21.54 12.35 7.17
N ARG A 162 -20.77 12.83 6.19
CA ARG A 162 -19.31 12.78 6.21
C ARG A 162 -18.72 14.18 6.34
N ASN A 163 -17.69 14.29 7.16
CA ASN A 163 -16.95 15.53 7.36
C ASN A 163 -15.45 15.26 7.33
N ASP A 164 -14.68 16.34 7.30
CA ASP A 164 -13.23 16.31 7.47
C ASP A 164 -12.44 15.49 6.43
N PHE A 165 -11.16 15.57 6.55
CA PHE A 165 -10.20 14.88 5.70
C PHE A 165 -9.46 13.81 6.51
N VAL A 166 -9.01 12.77 5.82
CA VAL A 166 -8.23 11.70 6.43
C VAL A 166 -7.01 11.34 5.59
N PHE A 167 -5.91 11.00 6.26
CA PHE A 167 -4.79 10.25 5.70
C PHE A 167 -4.60 8.97 6.50
N ILE A 168 -4.27 7.87 5.81
CA ILE A 168 -4.01 6.59 6.44
C ILE A 168 -2.64 6.07 6.02
N GLY A 169 -1.82 5.67 7.00
CA GLY A 169 -0.54 5.07 6.68
C GLY A 169 0.33 4.74 7.89
N ASN A 170 0.92 3.55 7.86
CA ASN A 170 1.90 3.12 8.86
C ASN A 170 3.10 4.08 8.91
N PHE A 171 3.45 4.57 10.10
CA PHE A 171 4.54 5.54 10.32
C PHE A 171 5.95 4.95 10.16
N LEU A 172 6.11 3.63 10.20
CA LEU A 172 7.40 2.99 9.86
C LEU A 172 7.69 3.01 8.35
N HIS A 173 6.67 3.24 7.53
CA HIS A 173 6.81 3.26 6.08
C HIS A 173 7.15 4.67 5.59
N ARG A 174 8.39 4.89 5.17
CA ARG A 174 8.91 6.20 4.77
C ARG A 174 8.03 7.02 3.81
N PRO A 175 7.43 6.43 2.75
CA PRO A 175 6.51 7.16 1.88
C PRO A 175 5.34 7.80 2.63
N ASN A 176 4.81 7.12 3.66
CA ASN A 176 3.69 7.65 4.45
C ASN A 176 4.13 8.84 5.31
N LEU A 177 5.24 8.68 6.04
CA LEU A 177 5.76 9.75 6.90
C LEU A 177 6.08 11.01 6.08
N GLN A 178 6.69 10.82 4.92
CA GLN A 178 7.02 11.91 4.02
C GLN A 178 5.75 12.58 3.45
N ALA A 179 4.72 11.81 3.09
CA ALA A 179 3.42 12.36 2.66
C ALA A 179 2.73 13.15 3.78
N VAL A 180 2.78 12.69 5.04
CA VAL A 180 2.25 13.42 6.21
C VAL A 180 3.00 14.74 6.39
N THR A 181 4.32 14.74 6.28
CA THR A 181 5.13 15.97 6.35
C THR A 181 4.77 16.91 5.22
N HIS A 182 4.63 16.40 4.00
CA HIS A 182 4.24 17.18 2.82
C HIS A 182 2.83 17.78 2.94
N LEU A 183 1.88 17.01 3.45
CA LEU A 183 0.55 17.52 3.81
C LEU A 183 0.65 18.67 4.79
N LYS A 184 1.34 18.49 5.91
CA LYS A 184 1.47 19.48 6.97
C LYS A 184 2.09 20.80 6.48
N THR A 185 3.17 20.69 5.68
CA THR A 185 4.00 21.86 5.35
C THR A 185 3.55 22.61 4.09
N HIS A 186 2.96 21.90 3.13
CA HIS A 186 2.70 22.48 1.81
C HIS A 186 1.22 22.49 1.41
N ILE A 187 0.50 21.40 1.60
CA ILE A 187 -0.86 21.23 1.08
C ILE A 187 -1.93 21.71 2.07
N TRP A 188 -1.85 21.23 3.31
CA TRP A 188 -2.89 21.49 4.31
C TRP A 188 -3.07 22.98 4.64
N PRO A 189 -2.02 23.81 4.78
CA PRO A 189 -2.20 25.25 5.02
C PRO A 189 -3.01 25.94 3.92
N LEU A 190 -2.92 25.48 2.67
CA LEU A 190 -3.67 26.02 1.54
C LEU A 190 -5.15 25.62 1.60
N ILE A 191 -5.42 24.36 1.97
CA ILE A 191 -6.78 23.85 2.17
C ILE A 191 -7.43 24.54 3.37
N HIS A 192 -6.76 24.57 4.51
CA HIS A 192 -7.27 25.15 5.76
C HIS A 192 -7.60 26.64 5.61
N LYS A 193 -6.80 27.40 4.84
CA LYS A 193 -7.10 28.81 4.52
C LYS A 193 -8.47 29.00 3.84
N LYS A 194 -8.97 27.99 3.11
CA LYS A 194 -10.26 28.03 2.40
C LYS A 194 -11.38 27.32 3.14
N LEU A 195 -11.05 26.35 3.98
CA LEU A 195 -11.97 25.52 4.74
C LEU A 195 -11.52 25.50 6.22
N ALA A 196 -11.64 26.66 6.89
CA ALA A 196 -11.10 26.87 8.25
C ALA A 196 -11.68 25.91 9.30
N GLU A 197 -12.93 25.46 9.12
CA GLU A 197 -13.60 24.53 10.05
C GLU A 197 -13.27 23.06 9.78
N ALA A 198 -12.74 22.74 8.59
CA ALA A 198 -12.39 21.36 8.26
C ALA A 198 -11.14 20.91 9.00
N LYS A 199 -11.11 19.64 9.35
CA LYS A 199 -9.99 19.01 10.06
C LYS A 199 -9.32 17.98 9.17
N LEU A 200 -8.02 17.73 9.41
CA LEU A 200 -7.30 16.63 8.81
C LEU A 200 -6.79 15.69 9.90
N TYR A 201 -7.23 14.44 9.83
CA TYR A 201 -6.83 13.39 10.76
C TYR A 201 -5.85 12.42 10.09
N ILE A 202 -4.75 12.15 10.77
CA ILE A 202 -3.70 11.22 10.31
C ILE A 202 -3.77 9.96 11.16
N TYR A 203 -4.26 8.86 10.59
CA TYR A 203 -4.29 7.55 11.24
C TYR A 203 -3.13 6.68 10.76
N GLY A 204 -2.47 6.01 11.69
CA GLY A 204 -1.41 5.07 11.36
C GLY A 204 -0.84 4.35 12.56
N ALA A 205 -0.52 3.07 12.37
CA ALA A 205 0.19 2.29 13.37
C ALA A 205 1.64 2.80 13.56
N TYR A 206 2.23 2.48 14.72
CA TYR A 206 3.61 2.79 15.09
C TYR A 206 3.93 4.29 15.16
N ALA A 207 2.93 5.13 15.46
CA ALA A 207 3.17 6.53 15.75
C ALA A 207 3.97 6.64 17.07
N LYS A 208 5.08 7.38 17.02
CA LYS A 208 5.94 7.70 18.19
C LYS A 208 5.72 9.15 18.61
N SER A 209 6.26 9.54 19.78
CA SER A 209 6.19 10.91 20.30
C SER A 209 6.61 11.97 19.26
N GLU A 210 7.67 11.70 18.51
CA GLU A 210 8.14 12.58 17.43
C GLU A 210 7.12 12.80 16.30
N HIS A 211 6.24 11.82 16.05
CA HIS A 211 5.17 11.96 15.05
C HIS A 211 4.02 12.80 15.60
N PHE A 212 3.68 12.64 16.88
CA PHE A 212 2.67 13.47 17.53
C PHE A 212 3.08 14.96 17.59
N SER A 213 4.38 15.28 17.58
CA SER A 213 4.84 16.68 17.49
C SER A 213 4.53 17.34 16.12
N LEU A 214 4.13 16.57 15.14
CA LEU A 214 3.61 17.11 13.87
C LEU A 214 2.21 17.71 14.00
N GLN A 215 1.45 17.38 15.05
CA GLN A 215 0.12 17.93 15.29
C GLN A 215 0.15 19.47 15.36
N ASN A 216 -0.91 20.10 14.85
CA ASN A 216 -1.09 21.54 14.92
C ASN A 216 -2.59 21.88 15.06
N GLU A 217 -3.01 22.11 16.30
CA GLU A 217 -4.42 22.39 16.63
C GLU A 217 -4.91 23.70 16.01
N SER A 218 -4.06 24.72 15.91
CA SER A 218 -4.45 26.00 15.32
C SER A 218 -4.73 25.92 13.82
N GLN A 219 -4.28 24.83 13.19
CA GLN A 219 -4.56 24.52 11.78
C GLN A 219 -5.45 23.30 11.61
N ASN A 220 -6.07 22.78 12.67
CA ASN A 220 -6.92 21.59 12.61
C ASN A 220 -6.21 20.37 12.00
N PHE A 221 -4.91 20.19 12.30
CA PHE A 221 -4.10 19.07 11.83
C PHE A 221 -3.78 18.11 12.98
N PHE A 222 -4.35 16.89 12.97
CA PHE A 222 -4.31 15.96 14.09
C PHE A 222 -3.61 14.66 13.75
N ILE A 223 -2.76 14.19 14.66
CA ILE A 223 -2.15 12.85 14.58
C ILE A 223 -2.93 11.92 15.51
N SER A 224 -3.75 11.05 14.94
CA SER A 224 -4.66 10.16 15.70
C SER A 224 -4.02 8.82 16.09
N GLY A 225 -2.87 8.47 15.49
CA GLY A 225 -2.23 7.18 15.74
C GLY A 225 -3.03 6.01 15.17
N ARG A 226 -2.93 4.84 15.82
CA ARG A 226 -3.62 3.61 15.39
C ARG A 226 -5.12 3.69 15.64
N THR A 227 -5.90 3.15 14.73
CA THR A 227 -7.32 2.85 14.92
C THR A 227 -7.55 1.34 14.95
N ASP A 228 -8.53 0.89 15.72
CA ASP A 228 -8.98 -0.52 15.74
C ASP A 228 -10.05 -0.78 14.67
N ASP A 229 -10.76 0.25 14.21
CA ASP A 229 -11.76 0.16 13.15
C ASP A 229 -11.49 1.20 12.04
N LEU A 230 -10.76 0.75 11.02
CA LEU A 230 -10.47 1.55 9.84
C LEU A 230 -11.74 1.84 9.01
N GLY A 231 -12.67 0.89 8.98
CA GLY A 231 -13.92 1.04 8.25
C GLY A 231 -14.77 2.18 8.79
N LEU A 232 -14.86 2.32 10.12
CA LEU A 232 -15.55 3.43 10.78
C LEU A 232 -14.88 4.76 10.46
N VAL A 233 -13.56 4.82 10.53
CA VAL A 233 -12.80 6.03 10.16
C VAL A 233 -13.10 6.43 8.72
N LEU A 234 -13.03 5.51 7.77
CA LEU A 234 -13.29 5.81 6.36
C LEU A 234 -14.75 6.19 6.08
N LYS A 235 -15.71 5.64 6.82
CA LYS A 235 -17.13 5.97 6.68
C LYS A 235 -17.49 7.34 7.23
N SER A 236 -16.77 7.86 8.22
CA SER A 236 -17.05 9.17 8.84
C SER A 236 -16.39 10.34 8.11
N HIS A 237 -15.28 10.13 7.42
CA HIS A 237 -14.55 11.20 6.75
C HIS A 237 -15.06 11.44 5.32
N ARG A 238 -15.00 12.69 4.88
CA ARG A 238 -15.51 13.11 3.56
C ARG A 238 -14.52 12.84 2.44
N MET A 239 -13.23 12.93 2.71
CA MET A 239 -12.21 12.79 1.68
C MET A 239 -10.89 12.24 2.23
N LEU A 240 -10.29 11.29 1.49
CA LEU A 240 -8.93 10.82 1.76
C LEU A 240 -7.93 11.63 0.94
N LEU A 241 -6.83 12.08 1.57
CA LEU A 241 -5.72 12.72 0.89
C LEU A 241 -4.49 11.82 0.92
N ALA A 242 -3.90 11.50 -0.22
CA ALA A 242 -2.70 10.69 -0.31
C ALA A 242 -1.67 11.26 -1.32
N PRO A 243 -1.00 12.39 -1.00
CA PRO A 243 0.01 12.99 -1.87
C PRO A 243 1.37 12.30 -1.67
N LEU A 244 1.45 11.01 -1.99
CA LEU A 244 2.70 10.26 -1.92
C LEU A 244 3.67 10.78 -2.97
N GLN A 245 4.90 11.09 -2.59
CA GLN A 245 5.93 11.56 -3.51
C GLN A 245 6.76 10.41 -4.10
N PHE A 246 6.78 9.27 -3.44
CA PHE A 246 7.41 8.05 -3.95
C PHE A 246 6.71 6.81 -3.37
N GLY A 247 6.92 5.68 -4.02
CA GLY A 247 6.34 4.39 -3.65
C GLY A 247 6.43 3.40 -4.79
N ALA A 248 5.95 2.20 -4.58
CA ALA A 248 5.78 1.14 -5.56
C ALA A 248 4.53 0.33 -5.19
N GLY A 249 4.11 -0.62 -6.01
CA GLY A 249 2.94 -1.46 -5.81
C GLY A 249 1.61 -0.70 -5.78
N LEU A 250 0.53 -1.40 -5.51
CA LEU A 250 -0.78 -0.82 -5.26
C LEU A 250 -0.86 -0.22 -3.85
N LYS A 251 -1.55 0.89 -3.74
CA LYS A 251 -1.71 1.61 -2.46
C LYS A 251 -2.99 1.14 -1.77
N GLY A 252 -2.89 0.14 -0.90
CA GLY A 252 -4.02 -0.45 -0.17
C GLY A 252 -4.95 0.58 0.46
N LYS A 253 -4.41 1.72 0.95
CA LYS A 253 -5.22 2.82 1.48
C LYS A 253 -6.20 3.42 0.47
N VAL A 254 -5.84 3.47 -0.82
CA VAL A 254 -6.71 3.99 -1.88
C VAL A 254 -7.81 2.99 -2.18
N VAL A 255 -7.45 1.70 -2.27
CA VAL A 255 -8.40 0.62 -2.51
C VAL A 255 -9.40 0.49 -1.34
N GLU A 256 -8.92 0.59 -0.09
CA GLU A 256 -9.80 0.64 1.08
C GLU A 256 -10.72 1.87 1.08
N ALA A 257 -10.21 3.03 0.66
CA ALA A 257 -11.05 4.22 0.50
C ALA A 257 -12.14 4.00 -0.55
N MET A 258 -11.82 3.39 -1.69
CA MET A 258 -12.80 3.02 -2.72
C MET A 258 -13.86 2.07 -2.16
N ARG A 259 -13.44 1.01 -1.45
CA ARG A 259 -14.34 0.05 -0.81
C ARG A 259 -15.34 0.71 0.13
N HIS A 260 -14.92 1.74 0.86
CA HIS A 260 -15.78 2.49 1.78
C HIS A 260 -16.44 3.72 1.16
N GLY A 261 -16.37 3.88 -0.17
CA GLY A 261 -17.01 4.95 -0.90
C GLY A 261 -16.55 6.35 -0.49
N ILE A 262 -15.26 6.50 -0.12
CA ILE A 262 -14.69 7.82 0.19
C ILE A 262 -13.87 8.32 -1.01
N PRO A 263 -14.18 9.51 -1.56
CA PRO A 263 -13.38 10.12 -2.61
C PRO A 263 -11.96 10.45 -2.18
N CYS A 264 -11.04 10.39 -3.14
CA CYS A 264 -9.61 10.54 -2.90
C CYS A 264 -9.00 11.71 -3.65
N GLY A 265 -8.09 12.44 -2.98
CA GLY A 265 -7.11 13.31 -3.61
C GLY A 265 -5.75 12.61 -3.61
N LEU A 266 -5.22 12.31 -4.78
CA LEU A 266 -4.06 11.45 -4.96
C LEU A 266 -2.96 12.16 -5.75
N SER A 267 -1.70 11.86 -5.45
CA SER A 267 -0.60 12.08 -6.37
C SER A 267 -0.59 11.00 -7.46
N GLY A 268 0.18 11.20 -8.54
CA GLY A 268 0.38 10.20 -9.58
C GLY A 268 0.92 8.88 -9.01
N ILE A 269 1.87 8.93 -8.08
CA ILE A 269 2.41 7.75 -7.37
C ILE A 269 1.34 7.04 -6.54
N ALA A 270 0.44 7.78 -5.89
CA ALA A 270 -0.64 7.16 -5.10
C ALA A 270 -1.69 6.48 -5.98
N ALA A 271 -1.95 7.01 -7.17
CA ALA A 271 -2.92 6.52 -8.14
C ALA A 271 -2.38 5.39 -9.03
N GLU A 272 -1.06 5.19 -9.06
CA GLU A 272 -0.39 4.26 -9.97
C GLU A 272 -0.95 2.83 -9.83
N GLY A 273 -1.41 2.27 -10.96
CA GLY A 273 -1.94 0.91 -11.05
C GLY A 273 -3.33 0.70 -10.45
N VAL A 274 -3.95 1.75 -9.85
CA VAL A 274 -5.22 1.58 -9.12
C VAL A 274 -6.44 1.57 -10.04
N PHE A 275 -6.48 2.46 -11.02
CA PHE A 275 -7.74 2.72 -11.75
C PHE A 275 -7.83 1.99 -13.10
N GLY A 276 -6.74 1.47 -13.65
CA GLY A 276 -6.73 0.85 -14.96
C GLY A 276 -7.39 1.74 -16.02
N ARG A 277 -8.48 1.25 -16.63
CA ARG A 277 -9.29 1.99 -17.63
C ARG A 277 -10.42 2.82 -17.02
N HIS A 278 -10.61 2.78 -15.71
CA HIS A 278 -11.68 3.46 -15.01
C HIS A 278 -11.31 4.90 -14.64
N SER A 279 -12.32 5.73 -14.47
CA SER A 279 -12.15 7.07 -13.93
C SER A 279 -11.77 7.00 -12.45
N SER A 280 -10.90 7.90 -11.99
CA SER A 280 -10.52 7.97 -10.59
C SER A 280 -11.73 8.24 -9.68
N ASN A 281 -11.64 7.77 -8.45
CA ASN A 281 -12.61 8.08 -7.39
C ASN A 281 -12.35 9.45 -6.72
N GLY A 282 -12.00 10.44 -7.52
CA GLY A 282 -11.68 11.79 -7.07
C GLY A 282 -10.82 12.51 -8.08
N PHE A 283 -9.60 12.87 -7.71
CA PHE A 283 -8.64 13.48 -8.61
C PHE A 283 -7.21 12.96 -8.41
N VAL A 284 -6.40 13.11 -9.46
CA VAL A 284 -4.95 12.87 -9.46
C VAL A 284 -4.26 14.18 -9.79
N GLU A 285 -3.29 14.59 -8.96
CA GLU A 285 -2.56 15.85 -9.11
C GLU A 285 -1.25 15.83 -8.33
N ASP A 286 -0.18 16.30 -8.91
CA ASP A 286 1.15 16.37 -8.28
C ASP A 286 1.59 17.80 -7.93
N GLU A 287 0.96 18.80 -8.51
CA GLU A 287 1.28 20.21 -8.23
C GLU A 287 0.50 20.66 -6.98
N VAL A 288 1.22 21.25 -6.02
CA VAL A 288 0.70 21.54 -4.67
C VAL A 288 -0.51 22.50 -4.67
N LEU A 289 -0.44 23.59 -5.43
CA LEU A 289 -1.53 24.59 -5.46
C LEU A 289 -2.76 24.02 -6.13
N SER A 290 -2.58 23.29 -7.23
CA SER A 290 -3.65 22.61 -7.95
C SER A 290 -4.26 21.49 -7.11
N PHE A 291 -3.44 20.69 -6.40
CA PHE A 291 -3.91 19.65 -5.48
C PHE A 291 -4.82 20.25 -4.40
N ALA A 292 -4.36 21.31 -3.73
CA ALA A 292 -5.16 21.97 -2.69
C ALA A 292 -6.47 22.56 -3.24
N ALA A 293 -6.42 23.20 -4.42
CA ALA A 293 -7.61 23.77 -5.05
C ALA A 293 -8.64 22.67 -5.44
N LYS A 294 -8.18 21.56 -6.02
CA LYS A 294 -9.02 20.39 -6.36
C LYS A 294 -9.61 19.74 -5.10
N ALA A 295 -8.83 19.65 -4.02
CA ALA A 295 -9.30 19.11 -2.74
C ALA A 295 -10.42 19.96 -2.16
N VAL A 296 -10.26 21.28 -2.13
CA VAL A 296 -11.30 22.24 -1.68
C VAL A 296 -12.56 22.12 -2.55
N LYS A 297 -12.41 22.08 -3.88
CA LYS A 297 -13.53 21.96 -4.81
C LYS A 297 -14.30 20.67 -4.58
N LEU A 298 -13.61 19.51 -4.54
CA LEU A 298 -14.26 18.21 -4.38
C LEU A 298 -14.92 18.07 -3.00
N TYR A 299 -14.28 18.57 -1.95
CA TYR A 299 -14.83 18.58 -0.59
C TYR A 299 -16.13 19.39 -0.47
N SER A 300 -16.26 20.50 -1.21
CA SER A 300 -17.38 21.44 -1.11
C SER A 300 -18.51 21.18 -2.11
N ASN A 301 -18.27 20.43 -3.18
CA ASN A 301 -19.25 20.18 -4.23
C ASN A 301 -19.86 18.78 -4.10
N LYS A 302 -21.14 18.73 -3.67
CA LYS A 302 -21.88 17.48 -3.49
C LYS A 302 -21.96 16.63 -4.77
N GLY A 303 -22.21 17.27 -5.92
CA GLY A 303 -22.35 16.57 -7.20
C GLY A 303 -21.05 15.91 -7.64
N ASP A 304 -19.93 16.65 -7.60
CA ASP A 304 -18.60 16.13 -7.92
C ASP A 304 -18.20 15.01 -6.94
N TRP A 305 -18.50 15.18 -5.65
CA TRP A 305 -18.24 14.21 -4.61
C TRP A 305 -18.99 12.89 -4.85
N GLN A 306 -20.31 12.96 -5.13
CA GLN A 306 -21.12 11.77 -5.41
C GLN A 306 -20.67 11.03 -6.68
N LYS A 307 -20.26 11.77 -7.71
CA LYS A 307 -19.69 11.18 -8.92
C LYS A 307 -18.39 10.44 -8.61
N ALA A 308 -17.51 11.05 -7.80
CA ALA A 308 -16.27 10.42 -7.37
C ALA A 308 -16.52 9.16 -6.52
N GLN A 309 -17.46 9.22 -5.56
CA GLN A 309 -17.90 8.05 -4.79
C GLN A 309 -18.37 6.92 -5.71
N THR A 310 -19.24 7.22 -6.68
CA THR A 310 -19.75 6.22 -7.65
C THR A 310 -18.63 5.60 -8.49
N ASN A 311 -17.64 6.38 -8.88
CA ASN A 311 -16.50 5.88 -9.65
C ASN A 311 -15.67 4.87 -8.84
N GLY A 312 -15.57 5.04 -7.52
CA GLY A 312 -14.84 4.12 -6.65
C GLY A 312 -15.43 2.71 -6.57
N PHE A 313 -16.69 2.51 -6.99
CA PHE A 313 -17.36 1.19 -6.99
C PHE A 313 -17.38 0.52 -8.38
N LYS A 314 -16.81 1.13 -9.39
CA LYS A 314 -16.69 0.57 -10.74
C LYS A 314 -15.40 -0.19 -10.94
#